data_0ccf5a5dc18128166fb162e10b6f14c9
#
_entry.id   0ccf5a5dc18128166fb162e10b6f14c9
#
_cell.length_a   1.000
_cell.length_b   1.000
_cell.length_c   1.000
_cell.angle_alpha   90.00
_cell.angle_beta   90.00
_cell.angle_gamma   90.00
#
_symmetry.space_group_name_H-M   'P 1'
#
loop_
_entity.id
_entity.type
_entity.pdbx_description
1 polymer ?
#
loop_
_entity_poly.entity_id
_entity_poly.type
_entity_poly.pdbx_seq_one_letter_code
_entity_poly.pdbx_strand_id
1 'polypeptide(L)'
;MTQTSPNAVNLLGEFENVTEYWSPQIVGQVNDQYVKIAKAKGVLAWHKHDEEDELFYICKGSLKIEYEDSEVILNEGDFHIVPKGKMHNPVAESECWIMLIETVTAAHTGDVVIERTKSIAAQRKRR
;
A
#
# COMPACT_ATOMS: atom_id res chain seq x y z
N MET A 1 -9.51 -3.14 14.49
CA MET A 1 -8.75 -4.18 15.18
C MET A 1 -7.44 -3.63 15.69
N THR A 2 -7.10 -3.91 16.87
CA THR A 2 -5.87 -3.43 17.45
C THR A 2 -4.89 -4.57 17.61
N GLN A 3 -3.62 -4.23 17.65
CA GLN A 3 -2.56 -5.14 17.98
C GLN A 3 -2.68 -5.49 19.45
N THR A 4 -2.96 -6.74 19.76
CA THR A 4 -3.17 -7.17 21.14
C THR A 4 -2.00 -7.95 21.72
N SER A 5 -0.99 -8.25 20.91
CA SER A 5 0.14 -9.05 21.33
C SER A 5 1.44 -8.35 20.93
N PRO A 6 2.46 -8.37 21.79
CA PRO A 6 3.76 -7.78 21.44
C PRO A 6 4.62 -8.70 20.57
N ASN A 7 4.02 -9.66 19.90
CA ASN A 7 4.76 -10.58 19.06
C ASN A 7 5.37 -9.87 17.86
N ALA A 8 6.49 -10.39 17.40
CA ALA A 8 7.11 -9.92 16.18
C ALA A 8 6.20 -10.25 14.99
N VAL A 9 6.21 -9.37 14.00
CA VAL A 9 5.54 -9.61 12.72
C VAL A 9 6.63 -9.87 11.69
N ASN A 10 6.60 -11.07 11.09
CA ASN A 10 7.52 -11.37 10.00
C ASN A 10 6.88 -10.86 8.71
N LEU A 11 7.40 -9.76 8.21
CA LEU A 11 6.78 -9.07 7.09
C LEU A 11 6.67 -9.96 5.85
N LEU A 12 7.75 -10.63 5.47
CA LEU A 12 7.73 -11.49 4.29
C LEU A 12 6.78 -12.67 4.47
N GLY A 13 6.70 -13.21 5.69
CA GLY A 13 5.78 -14.30 5.99
C GLY A 13 4.32 -13.88 5.86
N GLU A 14 4.00 -12.63 6.19
CA GLU A 14 2.62 -12.13 6.09
C GLU A 14 2.13 -12.11 4.65
N PHE A 15 3.02 -12.00 3.67
CA PHE A 15 2.61 -12.03 2.26
C PHE A 15 2.00 -13.36 1.85
N GLU A 16 2.22 -14.42 2.59
CA GLU A 16 1.59 -15.72 2.30
C GLU A 16 0.08 -15.64 2.41
N ASN A 17 -0.43 -14.68 3.17
CA ASN A 17 -1.87 -14.48 3.35
C ASN A 17 -2.47 -13.57 2.27
N VAL A 18 -1.63 -13.01 1.39
CA VAL A 18 -2.10 -12.10 0.34
C VAL A 18 -2.30 -12.90 -0.94
N THR A 19 -3.56 -13.08 -1.33
CA THR A 19 -3.91 -13.94 -2.47
C THR A 19 -4.43 -13.16 -3.67
N GLU A 20 -4.65 -11.85 -3.52
CA GLU A 20 -5.17 -11.01 -4.60
C GLU A 20 -4.25 -9.82 -4.80
N TYR A 21 -4.13 -9.37 -6.04
CA TYR A 21 -3.39 -8.15 -6.34
C TYR A 21 -4.19 -6.92 -5.93
N TRP A 22 -3.48 -5.88 -5.52
CA TRP A 22 -4.07 -4.58 -5.15
C TRP A 22 -5.12 -4.73 -4.05
N SER A 23 -4.88 -5.64 -3.11
CA SER A 23 -5.79 -5.92 -2.00
C SER A 23 -5.01 -5.78 -0.69
N PRO A 24 -4.85 -4.55 -0.19
CA PRO A 24 -4.02 -4.30 0.99
C PRO A 24 -4.59 -4.95 2.24
N GLN A 25 -3.67 -5.41 3.10
CA GLN A 25 -4.00 -5.98 4.40
C GLN A 25 -3.23 -5.22 5.47
N ILE A 26 -3.92 -4.88 6.55
CA ILE A 26 -3.31 -4.21 7.69
C ILE A 26 -2.59 -5.27 8.52
N VAL A 27 -1.28 -5.10 8.73
CA VAL A 27 -0.49 -6.03 9.52
C VAL A 27 0.03 -5.42 10.82
N GLY A 28 -0.15 -4.12 11.00
CA GLY A 28 0.24 -3.45 12.24
C GLY A 28 -0.23 -2.02 12.28
N GLN A 29 -0.02 -1.37 13.43
CA GLN A 29 -0.38 0.03 13.60
C GLN A 29 0.64 0.68 14.55
N VAL A 30 1.11 1.85 14.18
CA VAL A 30 1.99 2.68 15.00
C VAL A 30 1.29 4.01 15.16
N ASN A 31 0.81 4.31 16.38
CA ASN A 31 0.03 5.53 16.64
C ASN A 31 -1.12 5.62 15.63
N ASP A 32 -1.20 6.70 14.86
CA ASP A 32 -2.23 6.91 13.85
C ASP A 32 -1.81 6.43 12.45
N GLN A 33 -0.80 5.54 12.38
CA GLN A 33 -0.31 5.02 11.11
C GLN A 33 -0.56 3.52 11.03
N TYR A 34 -1.13 3.07 9.91
CA TYR A 34 -1.21 1.65 9.60
C TYR A 34 0.04 1.20 8.86
N VAL A 35 0.49 -0.01 9.19
CA VAL A 35 1.45 -0.73 8.35
C VAL A 35 0.63 -1.73 7.55
N LYS A 36 0.69 -1.61 6.23
CA LYS A 36 -0.08 -2.48 5.31
C LYS A 36 0.87 -3.18 4.37
N ILE A 37 0.42 -4.31 3.83
CA ILE A 37 1.12 -4.99 2.75
C ILE A 37 0.16 -5.23 1.61
N ALA A 38 0.70 -5.30 0.39
CA ALA A 38 -0.07 -5.64 -0.79
C ALA A 38 0.84 -6.24 -1.84
N LYS A 39 0.28 -7.11 -2.65
CA LYS A 39 0.94 -7.56 -3.87
C LYS A 39 0.38 -6.74 -5.02
N ALA A 40 1.26 -6.32 -5.91
CA ALA A 40 0.89 -5.46 -7.03
C ALA A 40 1.26 -6.13 -8.35
N LYS A 41 0.40 -6.00 -9.35
CA LYS A 41 0.70 -6.41 -10.72
C LYS A 41 -0.27 -5.66 -11.62
N GLY A 42 0.26 -5.04 -12.68
CA GLY A 42 -0.53 -4.21 -13.56
C GLY A 42 -0.71 -2.81 -13.01
N VAL A 43 -1.82 -2.20 -13.33
CA VAL A 43 -2.12 -0.79 -13.00
C VAL A 43 -3.22 -0.75 -11.95
N LEU A 44 -3.07 0.12 -10.96
CA LEU A 44 -4.14 0.31 -9.98
C LEU A 44 -5.16 1.35 -10.47
N ALA A 45 -4.79 2.61 -10.40
CA ALA A 45 -5.64 3.73 -10.80
C ALA A 45 -4.90 5.04 -10.57
N TRP A 46 -5.19 6.05 -11.39
CA TRP A 46 -4.79 7.42 -11.11
C TRP A 46 -5.64 7.94 -9.97
N HIS A 47 -5.00 8.38 -8.89
CA HIS A 47 -5.71 8.87 -7.71
C HIS A 47 -4.78 9.73 -6.86
N LYS A 48 -5.35 10.33 -5.82
CA LYS A 48 -4.59 11.11 -4.84
C LYS A 48 -5.23 10.96 -3.47
N HIS A 49 -4.44 11.24 -2.45
CA HIS A 49 -4.92 11.36 -1.07
C HIS A 49 -4.79 12.84 -0.70
N ASP A 50 -5.91 13.51 -0.48
CA ASP A 50 -5.89 14.96 -0.29
C ASP A 50 -5.18 15.39 1.00
N GLU A 51 -5.30 14.59 2.06
CA GLU A 51 -4.83 14.96 3.38
C GLU A 51 -3.70 14.09 3.92
N GLU A 52 -3.31 13.04 3.19
CA GLU A 52 -2.35 12.07 3.72
C GLU A 52 -1.18 11.86 2.77
N ASP A 53 0.03 11.82 3.34
CA ASP A 53 1.18 11.28 2.63
C ASP A 53 1.09 9.76 2.66
N GLU A 54 1.71 9.10 1.68
CA GLU A 54 1.71 7.64 1.62
C GLU A 54 3.11 7.15 1.34
N LEU A 55 3.64 6.28 2.21
CA LEU A 55 4.96 5.70 2.02
C LEU A 55 4.83 4.34 1.37
N PHE A 56 5.60 4.13 0.30
CA PHE A 56 5.75 2.84 -0.37
C PHE A 56 7.15 2.31 -0.13
N TYR A 57 7.26 1.06 0.30
CA TYR A 57 8.53 0.36 0.46
C TYR A 57 8.46 -0.95 -0.30
N ILE A 58 9.47 -1.25 -1.10
CA ILE A 58 9.46 -2.43 -1.97
C ILE A 58 10.16 -3.58 -1.28
N CYS A 59 9.38 -4.62 -0.95
CA CYS A 59 9.89 -5.84 -0.32
C CYS A 59 10.41 -6.83 -1.36
N LYS A 60 9.84 -6.85 -2.55
CA LYS A 60 10.22 -7.77 -3.62
C LYS A 60 9.76 -7.21 -4.95
N GLY A 61 10.63 -7.28 -5.95
CA GLY A 61 10.30 -6.80 -7.29
C GLY A 61 10.56 -5.32 -7.46
N SER A 62 9.80 -4.68 -8.34
CA SER A 62 9.92 -3.24 -8.59
C SER A 62 8.56 -2.64 -8.87
N LEU A 63 8.43 -1.34 -8.59
CA LEU A 63 7.20 -0.59 -8.77
C LEU A 63 7.52 0.74 -9.41
N LYS A 64 6.69 1.16 -10.35
CA LYS A 64 6.76 2.49 -10.92
C LYS A 64 5.62 3.33 -10.34
N ILE A 65 5.94 4.50 -9.85
CA ILE A 65 4.93 5.48 -9.46
C ILE A 65 4.91 6.54 -10.55
N GLU A 66 3.83 6.59 -11.32
CA GLU A 66 3.66 7.60 -12.35
C GLU A 66 3.03 8.85 -11.76
N TYR A 67 3.60 9.99 -12.09
CA TYR A 67 3.02 11.31 -11.82
C TYR A 67 2.66 11.93 -13.16
N GLU A 68 1.93 13.03 -13.15
CA GLU A 68 1.49 13.68 -14.39
C GLU A 68 2.68 14.17 -15.23
N ASP A 69 3.76 14.57 -14.59
CA ASP A 69 4.92 15.15 -15.27
C ASP A 69 6.21 14.34 -15.12
N SER A 70 6.15 13.19 -14.46
CA SER A 70 7.37 12.42 -14.17
C SER A 70 6.99 11.04 -13.69
N GLU A 71 8.00 10.24 -13.39
CA GLU A 71 7.79 8.92 -12.79
C GLU A 71 8.97 8.58 -11.91
N VAL A 72 8.73 7.71 -10.92
CA VAL A 72 9.76 7.22 -10.01
C VAL A 72 9.76 5.70 -10.08
N ILE A 73 10.95 5.13 -10.29
CA ILE A 73 11.13 3.67 -10.30
C ILE A 73 11.68 3.26 -8.93
N LEU A 74 10.98 2.35 -8.28
CA LEU A 74 11.37 1.82 -6.98
C LEU A 74 11.80 0.38 -7.14
N ASN A 75 13.01 0.06 -6.70
CA ASN A 75 13.52 -1.30 -6.72
C ASN A 75 13.49 -1.88 -5.31
N GLU A 76 13.74 -3.17 -5.20
CA GLU A 76 13.72 -3.88 -3.93
C GLU A 76 14.61 -3.14 -2.91
N GLY A 77 14.05 -2.85 -1.75
CA GLY A 77 14.73 -2.11 -0.70
C GLY A 77 14.56 -0.60 -0.75
N ASP A 78 13.98 -0.06 -1.82
CA ASP A 78 13.73 1.38 -1.92
C ASP A 78 12.42 1.74 -1.24
N PHE A 79 12.33 2.99 -0.77
CA PHE A 79 11.04 3.55 -0.39
C PHE A 79 10.85 4.90 -1.06
N HIS A 80 9.61 5.32 -1.14
CA HIS A 80 9.23 6.61 -1.73
C HIS A 80 7.99 7.10 -1.01
N ILE A 81 7.94 8.39 -0.74
CA ILE A 81 6.77 9.00 -0.12
C ILE A 81 6.03 9.80 -1.17
N VAL A 82 4.79 9.41 -1.44
CA VAL A 82 3.90 10.17 -2.31
C VAL A 82 3.29 11.28 -1.46
N PRO A 83 3.54 12.54 -1.82
CA PRO A 83 3.00 13.66 -1.03
C PRO A 83 1.48 13.74 -1.13
N LYS A 84 0.85 14.17 -0.06
CA LYS A 84 -0.59 14.43 -0.10
C LYS A 84 -0.94 15.40 -1.22
N GLY A 85 -2.10 15.20 -1.81
CA GLY A 85 -2.62 16.04 -2.88
C GLY A 85 -2.01 15.77 -4.25
N LYS A 86 -1.04 14.88 -4.36
CA LYS A 86 -0.37 14.64 -5.64
C LYS A 86 -0.98 13.46 -6.37
N MET A 87 -1.48 13.72 -7.58
CA MET A 87 -2.08 12.69 -8.44
C MET A 87 -1.00 11.71 -8.89
N HIS A 88 -1.27 10.43 -8.73
CA HIS A 88 -0.29 9.38 -9.05
C HIS A 88 -0.96 8.08 -9.45
N ASN A 89 -0.19 7.21 -10.10
CA ASN A 89 -0.67 5.91 -10.57
C ASN A 89 0.43 4.86 -10.37
N PRO A 90 0.24 3.93 -9.42
CA PRO A 90 1.21 2.85 -9.22
C PRO A 90 1.07 1.80 -10.31
N VAL A 91 2.19 1.36 -10.86
CA VAL A 91 2.23 0.36 -11.92
C VAL A 91 3.32 -0.67 -11.62
N ALA A 92 2.96 -1.94 -11.68
CA ALA A 92 3.92 -3.04 -11.54
C ALA A 92 3.84 -3.93 -12.78
N GLU A 93 4.91 -3.98 -13.57
CA GLU A 93 4.93 -4.81 -14.78
C GLU A 93 4.91 -6.30 -14.43
N SER A 94 5.59 -6.67 -13.36
CA SER A 94 5.60 -8.03 -12.83
C SER A 94 5.17 -7.97 -11.37
N GLU A 95 4.90 -9.12 -10.79
CA GLU A 95 4.46 -9.17 -9.40
C GLU A 95 5.46 -8.44 -8.49
N CYS A 96 4.95 -7.55 -7.66
CA CYS A 96 5.72 -6.73 -6.74
C CYS A 96 5.07 -6.81 -5.36
N TRP A 97 5.89 -6.93 -4.32
CA TRP A 97 5.42 -6.97 -2.94
C TRP A 97 5.79 -5.65 -2.28
N ILE A 98 4.77 -4.95 -1.78
CA ILE A 98 4.95 -3.62 -1.20
C ILE A 98 4.47 -3.58 0.24
N MET A 99 5.15 -2.75 1.03
CA MET A 99 4.70 -2.35 2.35
C MET A 99 4.30 -0.88 2.25
N LEU A 100 3.18 -0.54 2.86
CA LEU A 100 2.67 0.82 2.87
C LEU A 100 2.58 1.30 4.31
N ILE A 101 2.94 2.57 4.53
CA ILE A 101 2.67 3.24 5.80
C ILE A 101 1.83 4.45 5.48
N GLU A 102 0.65 4.51 6.07
CA GLU A 102 -0.28 5.61 5.82
C GLU A 102 -1.20 5.82 7.02
N THR A 103 -1.73 7.02 7.16
CA THR A 103 -2.59 7.34 8.28
C THR A 103 -3.86 6.51 8.26
N VAL A 104 -4.43 6.28 9.45
CA VAL A 104 -5.66 5.48 9.60
C VAL A 104 -6.84 6.07 8.82
N THR A 105 -6.76 7.32 8.40
CA THR A 105 -7.80 7.98 7.63
C THR A 105 -7.65 7.81 6.13
N ALA A 106 -6.53 7.24 5.64
CA ALA A 106 -6.29 7.10 4.21
C ALA A 106 -7.19 6.02 3.60
N ALA A 107 -7.86 6.37 2.50
CA ALA A 107 -8.67 5.42 1.75
C ALA A 107 -7.78 4.61 0.81
N HIS A 108 -8.16 3.36 0.53
CA HIS A 108 -7.37 2.43 -0.30
C HIS A 108 -6.97 3.04 -1.64
N THR A 109 -7.91 3.65 -2.35
CA THR A 109 -7.66 4.25 -3.66
C THR A 109 -7.87 5.77 -3.63
N GLY A 110 -7.56 6.39 -2.49
CA GLY A 110 -7.62 7.83 -2.33
C GLY A 110 -9.01 8.40 -2.61
N ASP A 111 -9.08 9.35 -3.52
CA ASP A 111 -10.32 10.04 -3.89
C ASP A 111 -11.13 9.30 -4.97
N VAL A 112 -10.68 8.12 -5.39
CA VAL A 112 -11.32 7.33 -6.45
C VAL A 112 -11.82 6.00 -5.89
N VAL A 113 -13.05 5.61 -6.22
CA VAL A 113 -13.61 4.31 -5.85
C VAL A 113 -13.71 3.45 -7.11
N ILE A 114 -13.09 2.27 -7.06
CA ILE A 114 -13.10 1.30 -8.16
C ILE A 114 -13.48 -0.06 -7.61
N GLU A 115 -13.61 -1.07 -8.49
CA GLU A 115 -13.97 -2.43 -8.06
C GLU A 115 -13.02 -2.98 -7.00
N ARG A 116 -11.74 -2.64 -7.08
CA ARG A 116 -10.71 -3.15 -6.17
C ARG A 116 -10.65 -2.40 -4.84
N THR A 117 -11.36 -1.29 -4.70
CA THR A 117 -11.32 -0.48 -3.47
C THR A 117 -11.79 -1.30 -2.27
N LYS A 118 -10.99 -1.32 -1.21
CA LYS A 118 -11.27 -2.05 0.02
C LYS A 118 -11.48 -1.10 1.18
N SER A 119 -12.52 -1.35 1.97
CA SER A 119 -12.72 -0.62 3.22
C SER A 119 -11.66 -1.04 4.24
N ILE A 120 -11.51 -0.25 5.30
CA ILE A 120 -10.59 -0.61 6.39
C ILE A 120 -10.99 -1.95 7.01
N ALA A 121 -12.29 -2.19 7.18
CA ALA A 121 -12.76 -3.46 7.72
C ALA A 121 -12.33 -4.64 6.83
N ALA A 122 -12.46 -4.50 5.52
CA ALA A 122 -12.05 -5.55 4.58
C ALA A 122 -10.54 -5.78 4.63
N GLN A 123 -9.75 -4.72 4.85
CA GLN A 123 -8.28 -4.82 4.93
C GLN A 123 -7.84 -5.56 6.19
N ARG A 124 -8.69 -5.64 7.20
CA ARG A 124 -8.40 -6.33 8.47
C ARG A 124 -8.85 -7.77 8.51
N LYS A 125 -9.60 -8.23 7.55
CA LYS A 125 -10.31 -9.51 7.67
C LYS A 125 -9.40 -10.71 7.83
N ARG A 126 -8.14 -10.59 7.52
CA ARG A 126 -7.17 -11.66 7.63
C ARG A 126 -6.44 -11.68 8.98
N ARG A 127 -6.71 -10.72 9.79
CA ARG A 127 -6.05 -10.59 11.09
C ARG A 127 -7.02 -10.97 12.19
#